data_622c524df4f73ad19720217fc043412c
#
_entry.id   622c524df4f73ad19720217fc043412c
#
_cell.length_a   1.000
_cell.length_b   1.000
_cell.length_c   1.000
_cell.angle_alpha   90.00
_cell.angle_beta   90.00
_cell.angle_gamma   90.00
#
_symmetry.space_group_name_H-M   'P 1'
#
loop_
_entity.id
_entity.type
_entity.pdbx_description
1 polymer ?
#
loop_
_entity_poly.entity_id
_entity_poly.type
_entity_poly.pdbx_seq_one_letter_code
_entity_poly.pdbx_strand_id
1 'polypeptide(L)'
;LCVVHSIREDACLSCGQCLIACPFNAIEQMSFVDEVMKMLDDPNKLVVAHPSPAVRVSVGEEFGAKAGELVTEQFVNALEKAGFVTYDVNQTADQTIMEEGFEFINKIRYWVLGERDPELAEAAKHPFPHFTSCCPAWVKNVETFHPGLIPHLSTAKSPIQMGGPIAKTWAAEYVWK
;
A
#
# COMPACT_ATOMS: atom_id res chain seq x y z
N LEU A 1 36.16 -14.23 -2.92
CA LEU A 1 35.13 -15.17 -2.44
C LEU A 1 33.76 -14.60 -2.80
N CYS A 2 33.15 -15.14 -3.87
CA CYS A 2 31.74 -14.87 -4.16
C CYS A 2 30.91 -15.55 -3.09
N VAL A 3 30.30 -14.78 -2.22
CA VAL A 3 29.25 -15.27 -1.33
C VAL A 3 27.97 -15.29 -2.12
N VAL A 4 27.36 -16.46 -2.30
CA VAL A 4 26.04 -16.56 -2.89
C VAL A 4 25.03 -16.05 -1.85
N HIS A 5 24.41 -14.92 -2.15
CA HIS A 5 23.30 -14.39 -1.34
C HIS A 5 21.99 -14.94 -1.87
N SER A 6 21.17 -15.49 -1.01
CA SER A 6 19.78 -15.82 -1.31
C SER A 6 18.87 -14.96 -0.43
N ILE A 7 17.84 -14.39 -1.04
CA ILE A 7 16.80 -13.65 -0.31
C ILE A 7 15.83 -14.67 0.28
N ARG A 8 15.65 -14.61 1.59
CA ARG A 8 14.63 -15.41 2.27
C ARG A 8 13.28 -14.72 2.15
N GLU A 9 12.46 -15.18 1.23
CA GLU A 9 11.14 -14.60 0.94
C GLU A 9 10.20 -14.65 2.16
N ASP A 10 10.34 -15.66 3.00
CA ASP A 10 9.57 -15.82 4.25
C ASP A 10 9.85 -14.72 5.28
N ALA A 11 11.08 -14.19 5.31
CA ALA A 11 11.51 -13.17 6.26
C ALA A 11 11.80 -11.80 5.61
N CYS A 12 11.79 -11.71 4.29
CA CYS A 12 12.09 -10.49 3.57
C CYS A 12 10.97 -9.45 3.76
N LEU A 13 11.34 -8.22 4.18
CA LEU A 13 10.42 -7.09 4.36
C LEU A 13 10.14 -6.34 3.05
N SER A 14 10.79 -6.69 1.95
CA SER A 14 10.73 -5.98 0.66
C SER A 14 11.06 -4.49 0.77
N CYS A 15 11.93 -4.12 1.70
CA CYS A 15 12.26 -2.72 1.99
C CYS A 15 13.29 -2.09 1.04
N GLY A 16 13.93 -2.86 0.16
CA GLY A 16 14.90 -2.36 -0.82
C GLY A 16 16.29 -2.00 -0.27
N GLN A 17 16.54 -2.12 1.03
CA GLN A 17 17.82 -1.72 1.64
C GLN A 17 19.01 -2.51 1.11
N CYS A 18 18.85 -3.78 0.80
CA CYS A 18 19.88 -4.61 0.20
C CYS A 18 20.28 -4.15 -1.21
N LEU A 19 19.32 -3.64 -1.98
CA LEU A 19 19.55 -3.07 -3.31
C LEU A 19 20.40 -1.79 -3.21
N ILE A 20 20.06 -0.89 -2.30
CA ILE A 20 20.79 0.36 -2.08
C ILE A 20 22.19 0.09 -1.51
N ALA A 21 22.32 -0.88 -0.63
CA ALA A 21 23.57 -1.22 0.05
C ALA A 21 24.53 -2.06 -0.80
N CYS A 22 24.09 -2.61 -1.93
CA CYS A 22 24.93 -3.47 -2.76
C CYS A 22 25.95 -2.66 -3.59
N PRO A 23 27.27 -2.71 -3.30
CA PRO A 23 28.26 -1.92 -4.01
C PRO A 23 28.54 -2.43 -5.42
N PHE A 24 28.04 -3.61 -5.76
CA PHE A 24 28.27 -4.27 -7.05
C PHE A 24 27.06 -4.22 -7.98
N ASN A 25 25.96 -3.58 -7.57
CA ASN A 25 24.68 -3.59 -8.31
C ASN A 25 24.23 -5.02 -8.70
N ALA A 26 24.50 -5.99 -7.82
CA ALA A 26 24.15 -7.39 -8.05
C ALA A 26 22.72 -7.74 -7.63
N ILE A 27 22.00 -6.79 -7.08
CA ILE A 27 20.61 -6.94 -6.65
C ILE A 27 19.80 -5.93 -7.46
N GLU A 28 18.81 -6.43 -8.17
CA GLU A 28 17.93 -5.62 -9.01
C GLU A 28 16.48 -5.74 -8.54
N GLN A 29 15.72 -4.71 -8.83
CA GLN A 29 14.28 -4.70 -8.61
C GLN A 29 13.60 -5.49 -9.73
N MET A 30 12.65 -6.36 -9.39
CA MET A 30 11.81 -7.00 -10.38
C MET A 30 10.96 -5.95 -11.08
N SER A 31 11.12 -5.83 -12.40
CA SER A 31 10.36 -4.89 -13.22
C SER A 31 9.15 -5.57 -13.85
N PHE A 32 8.00 -4.90 -13.83
CA PHE A 32 6.79 -5.30 -14.53
C PHE A 32 6.44 -4.35 -15.68
N VAL A 33 7.40 -3.54 -16.12
CA VAL A 33 7.18 -2.53 -17.18
C VAL A 33 6.71 -3.19 -18.47
N ASP A 34 7.35 -4.28 -18.90
CA ASP A 34 7.00 -4.97 -20.14
C ASP A 34 5.57 -5.56 -20.09
N GLU A 35 5.15 -6.07 -18.93
CA GLU A 35 3.81 -6.59 -18.74
C GLU A 35 2.77 -5.46 -18.76
N VAL A 36 3.08 -4.33 -18.13
CA VAL A 36 2.21 -3.16 -18.13
C VAL A 36 2.08 -2.57 -19.53
N MET A 37 3.19 -2.46 -20.29
CA MET A 37 3.15 -1.98 -21.68
C MET A 37 2.27 -2.87 -22.57
N LYS A 38 2.39 -4.20 -22.44
CA LYS A 38 1.50 -5.14 -23.14
C LYS A 38 0.03 -4.98 -22.76
N MET A 39 -0.26 -4.62 -21.51
CA MET A 39 -1.63 -4.36 -21.07
C MET A 39 -2.16 -3.06 -21.65
N LEU A 40 -1.34 -2.01 -21.77
CA LEU A 40 -1.70 -0.73 -22.38
C LEU A 40 -1.98 -0.86 -23.88
N ASP A 41 -1.26 -1.76 -24.56
CA ASP A 41 -1.45 -2.04 -25.99
C ASP A 41 -2.72 -2.89 -26.29
N ASP A 42 -3.32 -3.51 -25.28
CA ASP A 42 -4.52 -4.34 -25.43
C ASP A 42 -5.79 -3.48 -25.39
N PRO A 43 -6.51 -3.31 -26.51
CA PRO A 43 -7.70 -2.46 -26.56
C PRO A 43 -8.88 -2.97 -25.72
N ASN A 44 -8.79 -4.20 -25.21
CA ASN A 44 -9.86 -4.78 -24.36
C ASN A 44 -9.55 -4.59 -22.86
N LYS A 45 -8.48 -3.89 -22.51
CA LYS A 45 -8.08 -3.65 -21.12
C LYS A 45 -8.09 -2.18 -20.78
N LEU A 46 -8.69 -1.87 -19.66
CA LEU A 46 -8.54 -0.59 -18.99
C LEU A 46 -7.42 -0.73 -17.93
N VAL A 47 -6.33 -0.02 -18.14
CA VAL A 47 -5.19 -0.07 -17.21
C VAL A 47 -5.27 1.13 -16.26
N VAL A 48 -5.42 0.84 -14.98
CA VAL A 48 -5.58 1.85 -13.93
C VAL A 48 -4.26 2.01 -13.19
N ALA A 49 -3.75 3.24 -13.14
CA ALA A 49 -2.62 3.60 -12.29
C ALA A 49 -3.12 4.11 -10.94
N HIS A 50 -2.53 3.55 -9.87
CA HIS A 50 -2.87 3.89 -8.49
C HIS A 50 -1.60 4.35 -7.75
N PRO A 51 -1.12 5.59 -8.02
CA PRO A 51 0.16 6.06 -7.52
C PRO A 51 0.14 6.32 -6.01
N SER A 52 1.22 5.91 -5.35
CA SER A 52 1.45 6.19 -3.94
C SER A 52 1.81 7.67 -3.72
N PRO A 53 1.43 8.27 -2.57
CA PRO A 53 1.73 9.68 -2.27
C PRO A 53 3.23 10.05 -2.34
N ALA A 54 4.10 9.12 -1.96
CA ALA A 54 5.55 9.34 -2.00
C ALA A 54 6.10 9.55 -3.42
N VAL A 55 5.50 8.94 -4.43
CA VAL A 55 5.98 9.04 -5.82
C VAL A 55 5.86 10.45 -6.36
N ARG A 56 4.81 11.20 -6.01
CA ARG A 56 4.58 12.57 -6.49
C ARG A 56 5.58 13.60 -5.98
N VAL A 57 6.38 13.27 -4.95
CA VAL A 57 7.44 14.14 -4.40
C VAL A 57 8.84 13.64 -4.71
N SER A 58 8.98 12.52 -5.41
CA SER A 58 10.28 11.94 -5.78
C SER A 58 10.48 11.84 -7.29
N VAL A 59 9.44 11.50 -8.05
CA VAL A 59 9.56 11.26 -9.50
C VAL A 59 10.02 12.52 -10.27
N GLY A 60 9.70 13.70 -9.78
CA GLY A 60 10.12 14.97 -10.41
C GLY A 60 11.61 15.14 -10.49
N GLU A 61 12.37 14.57 -9.56
CA GLU A 61 13.83 14.65 -9.52
C GLU A 61 14.49 14.01 -10.75
N GLU A 62 13.93 12.92 -11.25
CA GLU A 62 14.36 12.26 -12.48
C GLU A 62 14.18 13.14 -13.74
N PHE A 63 13.33 14.16 -13.65
CA PHE A 63 13.05 15.13 -14.72
C PHE A 63 13.60 16.52 -14.43
N GLY A 64 14.52 16.66 -13.46
CA GLY A 64 15.22 17.91 -13.15
C GLY A 64 14.48 18.86 -12.21
N ALA A 65 13.38 18.42 -11.57
CA ALA A 65 12.75 19.17 -10.49
C ALA A 65 13.65 19.20 -9.24
N LYS A 66 13.38 20.12 -8.34
CA LYS A 66 14.10 20.18 -7.06
C LYS A 66 13.73 18.98 -6.18
N ALA A 67 14.67 18.58 -5.33
CA ALA A 67 14.44 17.50 -4.36
C ALA A 67 13.19 17.79 -3.51
N GLY A 68 12.26 16.83 -3.48
CA GLY A 68 11.00 16.92 -2.76
C GLY A 68 9.95 17.87 -3.37
N GLU A 69 10.15 18.35 -4.59
CA GLU A 69 9.16 19.18 -5.28
C GLU A 69 7.90 18.37 -5.60
N LEU A 70 6.74 18.94 -5.26
CA LEU A 70 5.44 18.31 -5.50
C LEU A 70 5.04 18.47 -6.97
N VAL A 71 4.99 17.36 -7.72
CA VAL A 71 4.67 17.33 -9.16
C VAL A 71 3.40 16.52 -9.46
N THR A 72 2.39 16.63 -8.60
CA THR A 72 1.17 15.81 -8.70
C THR A 72 0.47 15.93 -10.05
N GLU A 73 0.20 17.14 -10.51
CA GLU A 73 -0.53 17.38 -11.76
C GLU A 73 0.27 16.93 -12.98
N GLN A 74 1.57 17.21 -12.99
CA GLN A 74 2.48 16.78 -14.05
C GLN A 74 2.57 15.26 -14.12
N PHE A 75 2.62 14.61 -12.97
CA PHE A 75 2.69 13.15 -12.87
C PHE A 75 1.40 12.49 -13.34
N VAL A 76 0.23 12.96 -12.89
CA VAL A 76 -1.07 12.46 -13.36
C VAL A 76 -1.20 12.64 -14.87
N ASN A 77 -0.89 13.83 -15.39
CA ASN A 77 -0.95 14.11 -16.83
C ASN A 77 0.02 13.22 -17.65
N ALA A 78 1.18 12.89 -17.09
CA ALA A 78 2.12 11.98 -17.75
C ALA A 78 1.57 10.55 -17.82
N LEU A 79 0.95 10.06 -16.74
CA LEU A 79 0.30 8.75 -16.72
C LEU A 79 -0.87 8.68 -17.70
N GLU A 80 -1.73 9.70 -17.74
CA GLU A 80 -2.87 9.76 -18.68
C GLU A 80 -2.40 9.80 -20.14
N LYS A 81 -1.34 10.56 -20.45
CA LYS A 81 -0.73 10.56 -21.77
C LYS A 81 -0.10 9.22 -22.15
N ALA A 82 0.37 8.46 -21.19
CA ALA A 82 0.87 7.10 -21.40
C ALA A 82 -0.25 6.07 -21.60
N GLY A 83 -1.53 6.45 -21.43
CA GLY A 83 -2.68 5.58 -21.64
C GLY A 83 -3.31 5.00 -20.38
N PHE A 84 -2.86 5.42 -19.21
CA PHE A 84 -3.48 4.98 -17.95
C PHE A 84 -4.73 5.78 -17.62
N VAL A 85 -5.66 5.15 -16.93
CA VAL A 85 -6.64 5.84 -16.10
C VAL A 85 -6.05 6.02 -14.72
N THR A 86 -6.04 7.25 -14.21
CA THR A 86 -5.43 7.54 -12.91
C THR A 86 -6.48 7.56 -11.80
N TYR A 87 -6.19 6.87 -10.70
CA TYR A 87 -7.02 6.80 -9.51
C TYR A 87 -6.17 7.05 -8.27
N ASP A 88 -6.38 8.16 -7.57
CA ASP A 88 -5.53 8.56 -6.46
C ASP A 88 -5.72 7.63 -5.25
N VAL A 89 -4.62 7.11 -4.73
CA VAL A 89 -4.59 6.28 -3.52
C VAL A 89 -5.13 7.01 -2.29
N ASN A 90 -5.11 8.34 -2.26
CA ASN A 90 -5.67 9.12 -1.15
C ASN A 90 -7.17 8.88 -0.98
N GLN A 91 -7.92 8.64 -2.04
CA GLN A 91 -9.35 8.31 -1.95
C GLN A 91 -9.59 6.99 -1.19
N THR A 92 -8.71 6.03 -1.36
CA THR A 92 -8.79 4.76 -0.63
C THR A 92 -8.10 4.81 0.73
N ALA A 93 -7.21 5.78 0.93
CA ALA A 93 -6.69 6.11 2.26
C ALA A 93 -7.79 6.64 3.18
N ASP A 94 -8.71 7.47 2.67
CA ASP A 94 -9.86 7.93 3.44
C ASP A 94 -10.73 6.77 3.91
N GLN A 95 -10.93 5.76 3.07
CA GLN A 95 -11.66 4.54 3.45
C GLN A 95 -10.91 3.73 4.51
N THR A 96 -9.60 3.60 4.38
CA THR A 96 -8.78 2.95 5.41
C THR A 96 -8.89 3.68 6.74
N ILE A 97 -8.85 5.02 6.74
CA ILE A 97 -9.02 5.84 7.95
C ILE A 97 -10.39 5.62 8.59
N MET A 98 -11.44 5.52 7.78
CA MET A 98 -12.79 5.26 8.30
C MET A 98 -12.87 3.88 8.95
N GLU A 99 -12.39 2.84 8.30
CA GLU A 99 -12.44 1.46 8.82
C GLU A 99 -11.59 1.32 10.10
N GLU A 100 -10.36 1.83 10.10
CA GLU A 100 -9.51 1.85 11.29
C GLU A 100 -10.13 2.69 12.41
N GLY A 101 -10.75 3.82 12.07
CA GLY A 101 -11.44 4.68 13.03
C GLY A 101 -12.62 3.97 13.71
N PHE A 102 -13.44 3.24 12.96
CA PHE A 102 -14.52 2.43 13.51
C PHE A 102 -13.99 1.31 14.41
N GLU A 103 -12.96 0.61 13.95
CA GLU A 103 -12.31 -0.43 14.74
C GLU A 103 -11.77 0.15 16.07
N PHE A 104 -11.11 1.29 16.02
CA PHE A 104 -10.56 1.96 17.20
C PHE A 104 -11.66 2.43 18.17
N ILE A 105 -12.75 3.02 17.65
CA ILE A 105 -13.92 3.41 18.47
C ILE A 105 -14.53 2.19 19.17
N ASN A 106 -14.69 1.08 18.45
CA ASN A 106 -15.24 -0.15 19.03
C ASN A 106 -14.33 -0.73 20.12
N LYS A 107 -13.00 -0.62 19.96
CA LYS A 107 -12.05 -0.98 21.02
C LYS A 107 -12.20 -0.07 22.25
N ILE A 108 -12.39 1.23 22.08
CA ILE A 108 -12.66 2.16 23.20
C ILE A 108 -13.96 1.75 23.90
N ARG A 109 -15.04 1.53 23.16
CA ARG A 109 -16.32 1.10 23.72
C ARG A 109 -16.17 -0.16 24.58
N TYR A 110 -15.49 -1.16 24.03
CA TYR A 110 -15.32 -2.44 24.72
C TYR A 110 -14.34 -2.35 25.90
N TRP A 111 -13.11 -1.89 25.67
CA TRP A 111 -12.02 -1.98 26.65
C TRP A 111 -12.00 -0.85 27.67
N VAL A 112 -12.42 0.35 27.28
CA VAL A 112 -12.38 1.56 28.13
C VAL A 112 -13.72 1.84 28.78
N LEU A 113 -14.82 1.83 28.00
CA LEU A 113 -16.16 2.11 28.51
C LEU A 113 -16.87 0.88 29.10
N GLY A 114 -16.34 -0.31 28.86
CA GLY A 114 -16.87 -1.54 29.42
C GLY A 114 -18.16 -2.05 28.77
N GLU A 115 -18.50 -1.56 27.58
CA GLU A 115 -19.65 -2.05 26.81
C GLU A 115 -19.45 -3.51 26.39
N ARG A 116 -20.52 -4.29 26.36
CA ARG A 116 -20.48 -5.73 26.05
C ARG A 116 -21.55 -6.13 25.00
N ASP A 117 -21.86 -5.20 24.11
CA ASP A 117 -22.79 -5.47 23.02
C ASP A 117 -22.26 -6.55 22.08
N PRO A 118 -23.12 -7.42 21.52
CA PRO A 118 -22.70 -8.47 20.60
C PRO A 118 -21.94 -7.94 19.37
N GLU A 119 -22.21 -6.72 18.93
CA GLU A 119 -21.53 -6.05 17.82
C GLU A 119 -20.05 -5.77 18.11
N LEU A 120 -19.65 -5.72 19.40
CA LEU A 120 -18.29 -5.49 19.83
C LEU A 120 -17.45 -6.76 19.99
N ALA A 121 -17.99 -7.93 19.61
CA ALA A 121 -17.32 -9.21 19.76
C ALA A 121 -15.94 -9.26 19.06
N GLU A 122 -15.79 -8.57 17.94
CA GLU A 122 -14.51 -8.47 17.25
C GLU A 122 -13.51 -7.60 18.03
N ALA A 123 -13.95 -6.47 18.58
CA ALA A 123 -13.11 -5.60 19.40
C ALA A 123 -12.53 -6.30 20.64
N ALA A 124 -13.26 -7.29 21.16
CA ALA A 124 -12.81 -8.11 22.29
C ALA A 124 -11.53 -8.93 21.98
N LYS A 125 -11.31 -9.29 20.73
CA LYS A 125 -10.15 -10.10 20.27
C LYS A 125 -8.90 -9.24 20.04
N HIS A 126 -9.07 -7.93 19.92
CA HIS A 126 -8.01 -6.98 19.56
C HIS A 126 -7.76 -5.99 20.70
N PRO A 127 -6.87 -6.32 21.66
CA PRO A 127 -6.61 -5.46 22.82
C PRO A 127 -5.80 -4.21 22.43
N PHE A 128 -5.69 -3.25 23.37
CA PHE A 128 -4.75 -2.14 23.28
C PHE A 128 -3.29 -2.59 23.59
N PRO A 129 -2.27 -1.90 23.02
CA PRO A 129 -2.35 -0.76 22.10
C PRO A 129 -2.92 -1.15 20.72
N HIS A 130 -3.42 -0.16 19.98
CA HIS A 130 -3.88 -0.32 18.61
C HIS A 130 -2.80 0.18 17.65
N PHE A 131 -2.35 -0.70 16.74
CA PHE A 131 -1.39 -0.35 15.71
C PHE A 131 -2.06 -0.37 14.33
N THR A 132 -1.75 0.62 13.52
CA THR A 132 -2.18 0.62 12.11
C THR A 132 -1.47 -0.47 11.31
N SER A 133 -2.06 -0.94 10.22
CA SER A 133 -1.56 -2.05 9.41
C SER A 133 -1.37 -1.72 7.93
N CYS A 134 -1.38 -0.42 7.57
CA CYS A 134 -1.29 -0.01 6.18
C CYS A 134 0.10 -0.26 5.53
N CYS A 135 1.17 -0.37 6.33
CA CYS A 135 2.53 -0.62 5.84
C CYS A 135 2.85 -2.12 5.82
N PRO A 136 3.02 -2.75 4.65
CA PRO A 136 3.29 -4.19 4.56
C PRO A 136 4.62 -4.59 5.21
N ALA A 137 5.63 -3.72 5.15
CA ALA A 137 6.92 -3.97 5.81
C ALA A 137 6.79 -3.98 7.34
N TRP A 138 5.95 -3.09 7.90
CA TRP A 138 5.63 -3.08 9.33
C TRP A 138 4.91 -4.36 9.74
N VAL A 139 3.86 -4.76 9.02
CA VAL A 139 3.11 -6.00 9.29
C VAL A 139 4.05 -7.21 9.26
N LYS A 140 4.86 -7.32 8.21
CA LYS A 140 5.85 -8.41 8.08
C LYS A 140 6.89 -8.40 9.20
N ASN A 141 7.33 -7.23 9.64
CA ASN A 141 8.21 -7.09 10.79
C ASN A 141 7.57 -7.64 12.06
N VAL A 142 6.30 -7.30 12.31
CA VAL A 142 5.54 -7.82 13.45
C VAL A 142 5.41 -9.34 13.36
N GLU A 143 5.00 -9.87 12.22
CA GLU A 143 4.87 -11.32 12.01
C GLU A 143 6.18 -12.07 12.28
N THR A 144 7.30 -11.50 11.84
CA THR A 144 8.61 -12.17 11.86
C THR A 144 9.29 -12.05 13.23
N PHE A 145 9.27 -10.85 13.83
CA PHE A 145 10.07 -10.55 15.01
C PHE A 145 9.25 -10.33 16.29
N HIS A 146 7.97 -9.99 16.15
CA HIS A 146 7.10 -9.62 17.27
C HIS A 146 5.72 -10.26 17.18
N PRO A 147 5.60 -11.61 16.98
CA PRO A 147 4.31 -12.25 16.71
C PRO A 147 3.27 -12.03 17.83
N GLY A 148 3.71 -11.74 19.06
CA GLY A 148 2.81 -11.38 20.14
C GLY A 148 2.04 -10.07 19.94
N LEU A 149 2.46 -9.21 19.00
CA LEU A 149 1.79 -7.95 18.68
C LEU A 149 0.73 -8.10 17.57
N ILE A 150 0.62 -9.26 16.92
CA ILE A 150 -0.37 -9.49 15.84
C ILE A 150 -1.80 -9.15 16.30
N PRO A 151 -2.28 -9.51 17.50
CA PRO A 151 -3.63 -9.16 17.94
C PRO A 151 -3.86 -7.66 18.11
N HIS A 152 -2.81 -6.87 18.15
CA HIS A 152 -2.86 -5.41 18.30
C HIS A 152 -2.91 -4.66 16.97
N LEU A 153 -2.63 -5.34 15.84
CA LEU A 153 -2.73 -4.75 14.51
C LEU A 153 -4.18 -4.49 14.13
N SER A 154 -4.41 -3.41 13.39
CA SER A 154 -5.68 -3.18 12.71
C SER A 154 -5.96 -4.27 11.67
N THR A 155 -7.20 -4.64 11.52
CA THR A 155 -7.68 -5.58 10.49
C THR A 155 -7.99 -4.87 9.17
N ALA A 156 -7.99 -3.53 9.16
CA ALA A 156 -8.25 -2.74 7.97
C ALA A 156 -7.16 -2.96 6.91
N LYS A 157 -7.58 -3.07 5.66
CA LYS A 157 -6.66 -3.20 4.52
C LYS A 157 -5.93 -1.87 4.26
N SER A 158 -4.71 -1.97 3.74
CA SER A 158 -3.98 -0.78 3.29
C SER A 158 -4.72 -0.04 2.17
N PRO A 159 -4.48 1.26 1.97
CA PRO A 159 -5.09 2.04 0.90
C PRO A 159 -4.96 1.38 -0.48
N ILE A 160 -3.80 0.84 -0.82
CA ILE A 160 -3.58 0.12 -2.09
C ILE A 160 -4.42 -1.15 -2.18
N GLN A 161 -4.52 -1.91 -1.08
CA GLN A 161 -5.34 -3.12 -1.04
C GLN A 161 -6.85 -2.83 -1.05
N MET A 162 -7.27 -1.65 -0.60
CA MET A 162 -8.65 -1.18 -0.79
C MET A 162 -8.89 -0.70 -2.21
N GLY A 163 -7.94 0.02 -2.80
CA GLY A 163 -8.04 0.60 -4.14
C GLY A 163 -8.18 -0.44 -5.24
N GLY A 164 -7.45 -1.54 -5.16
CA GLY A 164 -7.50 -2.59 -6.17
C GLY A 164 -8.91 -3.17 -6.39
N PRO A 165 -9.57 -3.70 -5.37
CA PRO A 165 -10.95 -4.17 -5.46
C PRO A 165 -11.94 -3.09 -5.91
N ILE A 166 -11.84 -1.87 -5.37
CA ILE A 166 -12.74 -0.77 -5.73
C ILE A 166 -12.60 -0.39 -7.20
N ALA A 167 -11.37 -0.28 -7.71
CA ALA A 167 -11.11 -0.02 -9.11
C ALA A 167 -11.71 -1.10 -10.03
N LYS A 168 -11.60 -2.37 -9.62
CA LYS A 168 -12.09 -3.52 -10.39
C LYS A 168 -13.61 -3.78 -10.29
N THR A 169 -14.29 -3.17 -9.32
CA THR A 169 -15.73 -3.36 -9.09
C THR A 169 -16.48 -2.06 -9.30
N TRP A 170 -16.62 -1.26 -8.26
CA TRP A 170 -17.43 -0.04 -8.27
C TRP A 170 -16.97 0.98 -9.31
N ALA A 171 -15.67 1.28 -9.38
CA ALA A 171 -15.17 2.28 -10.32
C ALA A 171 -15.31 1.79 -11.77
N ALA A 172 -15.05 0.52 -12.04
CA ALA A 172 -15.26 -0.06 -13.36
C ALA A 172 -16.74 -0.01 -13.80
N GLU A 173 -17.67 -0.18 -12.84
CA GLU A 173 -19.10 -0.19 -13.15
C GLU A 173 -19.71 1.21 -13.25
N TYR A 174 -19.32 2.14 -12.39
CA TYR A 174 -20.00 3.43 -12.22
C TYR A 174 -19.21 4.65 -12.68
N VAL A 175 -17.87 4.54 -12.77
CA VAL A 175 -17.01 5.69 -13.08
C VAL A 175 -16.42 5.60 -14.49
N TRP A 176 -15.97 4.41 -14.92
CA TRP A 176 -15.22 4.23 -16.15
C TRP A 176 -15.99 3.48 -17.24
N LYS A 177 -17.29 3.66 -17.31
CA LYS A 177 -18.14 3.12 -18.39
C LYS A 177 -17.92 3.82 -19.71
#